data_08ea9bdf5a09fcc36d367d04c5231c36
#
_entry.id   08ea9bdf5a09fcc36d367d04c5231c36
#
_cell.length_a   1.000
_cell.length_b   1.000
_cell.length_c   1.000
_cell.angle_alpha   90.00
_cell.angle_beta   90.00
_cell.angle_gamma   90.00
#
_symmetry.space_group_name_H-M   'P 1'
#
loop_
_entity.id
_entity.type
_entity.pdbx_description
1 polymer ?
#
loop_
_entity_poly.entity_id
_entity_poly.type
_entity_poly.pdbx_seq_one_letter_code
_entity_poly.pdbx_strand_id
1 'polypeptide(L)'
;AHASFRAFDIGTGTGVLSAVLVRRGVGDVVATDHDPRALACAQKNLARLGVAGQVHLVKTDLFPEGLANLIVCNPPWLPARASSPIEHAVYDEDSRMLLGFLRGLTAHLAPGGEGWLIISDLAEHLGLRSPDMLAQAIDAAGLQVLGRIDARPVHPKAGDASDPLHAARSLEVTSLWRLAPYKNTRAGLSL
;
A
#
# COMPACT_ATOMS: atom_id res chain seq x y z
N ALA A 1 -23.81 -17.98 -6.71
CA ALA A 1 -22.90 -17.12 -7.47
C ALA A 1 -21.59 -17.02 -6.69
N HIS A 2 -20.47 -17.46 -7.26
CA HIS A 2 -19.17 -17.22 -6.65
C HIS A 2 -18.97 -15.71 -6.64
N ALA A 3 -18.72 -15.13 -5.45
CA ALA A 3 -18.39 -13.72 -5.34
C ALA A 3 -17.15 -13.47 -6.22
N SER A 4 -17.24 -12.51 -7.13
CA SER A 4 -16.12 -12.09 -7.98
C SER A 4 -14.96 -11.64 -7.07
N PHE A 5 -13.73 -12.04 -7.40
CA PHE A 5 -12.53 -11.60 -6.67
C PHE A 5 -12.36 -10.09 -6.87
N ARG A 6 -12.50 -9.34 -5.79
CA ARG A 6 -12.38 -7.88 -5.78
C ARG A 6 -11.09 -7.46 -5.12
N ALA A 7 -10.43 -6.45 -5.67
CA ALA A 7 -9.27 -5.81 -5.04
C ALA A 7 -9.48 -4.31 -4.83
N PHE A 8 -8.85 -3.77 -3.77
CA PHE A 8 -8.71 -2.34 -3.54
C PHE A 8 -7.25 -1.93 -3.71
N ASP A 9 -7.01 -0.80 -4.38
CA ASP A 9 -5.72 -0.14 -4.52
C ASP A 9 -5.78 1.21 -3.79
N ILE A 10 -5.23 1.27 -2.59
CA ILE A 10 -5.34 2.41 -1.68
C ILE A 10 -4.20 3.40 -1.94
N GLY A 11 -4.56 4.65 -2.30
CA GLY A 11 -3.59 5.66 -2.72
C GLY A 11 -2.98 5.30 -4.06
N THR A 12 -3.81 5.09 -5.06
CA THR A 12 -3.42 4.53 -6.37
C THR A 12 -2.40 5.38 -7.13
N GLY A 13 -2.31 6.67 -6.85
CA GLY A 13 -1.38 7.59 -7.49
C GLY A 13 -1.51 7.58 -9.02
N THR A 14 -0.54 6.97 -9.69
CA THR A 14 -0.52 6.86 -11.16
C THR A 14 -1.31 5.68 -11.71
N GLY A 15 -1.91 4.84 -10.87
CA GLY A 15 -2.67 3.65 -11.26
C GLY A 15 -1.82 2.40 -11.54
N VAL A 16 -0.54 2.40 -11.17
CA VAL A 16 0.38 1.31 -11.53
C VAL A 16 0.00 -0.02 -10.87
N LEU A 17 -0.35 -0.03 -9.58
CA LEU A 17 -0.75 -1.25 -8.90
C LEU A 17 -2.08 -1.78 -9.44
N SER A 18 -3.05 -0.90 -9.67
CA SER A 18 -4.32 -1.25 -10.33
C SER A 18 -4.09 -1.93 -11.68
N ALA A 19 -3.20 -1.38 -12.52
CA ALA A 19 -2.85 -1.98 -13.81
C ALA A 19 -2.20 -3.36 -13.66
N VAL A 20 -1.32 -3.53 -12.66
CA VAL A 20 -0.71 -4.84 -12.36
C VAL A 20 -1.76 -5.85 -11.91
N LEU A 21 -2.68 -5.47 -11.02
CA LEU A 21 -3.76 -6.34 -10.54
C LEU A 21 -4.64 -6.84 -11.69
N VAL A 22 -5.08 -5.93 -12.58
CA VAL A 22 -5.87 -6.31 -13.76
C VAL A 22 -5.09 -7.26 -14.67
N ARG A 23 -3.82 -6.98 -14.95
CA ARG A 23 -2.96 -7.85 -15.78
C ARG A 23 -2.69 -9.21 -15.13
N ARG A 24 -2.87 -9.34 -13.83
CA ARG A 24 -2.81 -10.61 -13.07
C ARG A 24 -4.16 -11.30 -12.96
N GLY A 25 -5.19 -10.81 -13.66
CA GLY A 25 -6.50 -11.46 -13.77
C GLY A 25 -7.55 -10.97 -12.76
N VAL A 26 -7.30 -9.90 -12.02
CA VAL A 26 -8.32 -9.29 -11.16
C VAL A 26 -9.30 -8.51 -12.04
N GLY A 27 -10.57 -8.95 -12.07
CA GLY A 27 -11.60 -8.37 -12.93
C GLY A 27 -12.35 -7.17 -12.34
N ASP A 28 -12.22 -6.94 -11.02
CA ASP A 28 -12.90 -5.85 -10.30
C ASP A 28 -11.90 -5.18 -9.33
N VAL A 29 -11.40 -4.01 -9.71
CA VAL A 29 -10.46 -3.21 -8.92
C VAL A 29 -11.11 -1.88 -8.58
N VAL A 30 -11.16 -1.51 -7.29
CA VAL A 30 -11.51 -0.17 -6.84
C VAL A 30 -10.23 0.53 -6.40
N ALA A 31 -9.87 1.59 -7.09
CA ALA A 31 -8.65 2.35 -6.85
C ALA A 31 -8.99 3.71 -6.25
N THR A 32 -8.39 4.03 -5.10
CA THR A 32 -8.70 5.25 -4.36
C THR A 32 -7.53 6.20 -4.33
N ASP A 33 -7.82 7.49 -4.30
CA ASP A 33 -6.88 8.54 -3.97
C ASP A 33 -7.64 9.77 -3.46
N HIS A 34 -7.01 10.56 -2.58
CA HIS A 34 -7.58 11.82 -2.12
C HIS A 34 -7.30 12.99 -3.09
N ASP A 35 -6.19 12.90 -3.87
CA ASP A 35 -5.80 13.93 -4.84
C ASP A 35 -6.48 13.69 -6.21
N PRO A 36 -7.35 14.62 -6.66
CA PRO A 36 -7.99 14.50 -7.97
C PRO A 36 -7.00 14.51 -9.14
N ARG A 37 -5.78 15.06 -8.96
CA ARG A 37 -4.73 15.03 -10.00
C ARG A 37 -4.15 13.63 -10.15
N ALA A 38 -3.97 12.91 -9.04
CA ALA A 38 -3.55 11.51 -9.04
C ALA A 38 -4.58 10.66 -9.79
N LEU A 39 -5.87 10.80 -9.46
CA LEU A 39 -6.95 10.09 -10.15
C LEU A 39 -7.01 10.41 -11.65
N ALA A 40 -6.83 11.67 -12.04
CA ALA A 40 -6.77 12.05 -13.46
C ALA A 40 -5.56 11.44 -14.18
N CYS A 41 -4.42 11.32 -13.50
CA CYS A 41 -3.24 10.62 -14.01
C CYS A 41 -3.50 9.12 -14.17
N ALA A 42 -4.05 8.47 -13.13
CA ALA A 42 -4.42 7.06 -13.16
C ALA A 42 -5.38 6.76 -14.31
N GLN A 43 -6.44 7.57 -14.49
CA GLN A 43 -7.41 7.41 -15.58
C GLN A 43 -6.74 7.37 -16.95
N LYS A 44 -5.81 8.32 -17.21
CA LYS A 44 -5.08 8.38 -18.50
C LYS A 44 -4.17 7.18 -18.70
N ASN A 45 -3.46 6.76 -17.65
CA ASN A 45 -2.55 5.62 -17.72
C ASN A 45 -3.31 4.30 -17.92
N LEU A 46 -4.39 4.06 -17.17
CA LEU A 46 -5.21 2.86 -17.28
C LEU A 46 -5.88 2.75 -18.66
N ALA A 47 -6.35 3.89 -19.21
CA ALA A 47 -6.88 3.93 -20.57
C ALA A 47 -5.82 3.58 -21.61
N ARG A 48 -4.61 4.18 -21.51
CA ARG A 48 -3.48 3.88 -22.41
C ARG A 48 -3.04 2.42 -22.35
N LEU A 49 -3.16 1.78 -21.18
CA LEU A 49 -2.81 0.38 -20.96
C LEU A 49 -3.95 -0.58 -21.34
N GLY A 50 -5.14 -0.09 -21.71
CA GLY A 50 -6.29 -0.88 -22.10
C GLY A 50 -6.96 -1.64 -20.96
N VAL A 51 -6.78 -1.17 -19.70
CA VAL A 51 -7.30 -1.85 -18.51
C VAL A 51 -8.33 -1.01 -17.73
N ALA A 52 -8.74 0.14 -18.25
CA ALA A 52 -9.65 1.06 -17.56
C ALA A 52 -11.05 0.47 -17.30
N GLY A 53 -11.50 -0.52 -18.10
CA GLY A 53 -12.81 -1.14 -17.93
C GLY A 53 -12.95 -2.03 -16.69
N GLN A 54 -11.84 -2.41 -16.04
CA GLN A 54 -11.81 -3.22 -14.83
C GLN A 54 -11.46 -2.41 -13.57
N VAL A 55 -11.23 -1.08 -13.69
CA VAL A 55 -10.81 -0.25 -12.57
C VAL A 55 -11.80 0.88 -12.34
N HIS A 56 -12.35 0.94 -11.14
CA HIS A 56 -13.22 2.00 -10.67
C HIS A 56 -12.41 3.00 -9.81
N LEU A 57 -12.22 4.21 -10.34
CA LEU A 57 -11.51 5.28 -9.63
C LEU A 57 -12.46 6.01 -8.68
N VAL A 58 -12.11 6.10 -7.40
CA VAL A 58 -12.92 6.71 -6.36
C VAL A 58 -12.09 7.75 -5.59
N LYS A 59 -12.62 8.99 -5.50
CA LYS A 59 -12.01 10.02 -4.67
C LYS A 59 -12.44 9.81 -3.22
N THR A 60 -11.53 9.33 -2.40
CA THR A 60 -11.74 9.18 -0.95
C THR A 60 -10.42 9.19 -0.21
N ASP A 61 -10.46 9.43 1.09
CA ASP A 61 -9.30 9.31 1.97
C ASP A 61 -9.22 7.87 2.48
N LEU A 62 -8.24 7.13 1.96
CA LEU A 62 -7.99 5.71 2.20
C LEU A 62 -9.04 4.79 1.56
N PHE A 63 -9.91 4.16 2.35
CA PHE A 63 -10.74 3.04 1.91
C PHE A 63 -12.03 3.47 1.21
N PRO A 64 -12.44 2.76 0.16
CA PRO A 64 -13.78 2.85 -0.39
C PRO A 64 -14.77 2.03 0.47
N GLU A 65 -16.05 2.16 0.18
CA GLU A 65 -17.08 1.32 0.80
C GLU A 65 -16.98 -0.15 0.36
N GLY A 66 -17.35 -1.05 1.25
CA GLY A 66 -17.43 -2.49 1.01
C GLY A 66 -16.19 -3.27 1.43
N LEU A 67 -16.13 -4.52 0.96
CA LEU A 67 -15.06 -5.46 1.29
C LEU A 67 -14.33 -5.92 0.03
N ALA A 68 -13.04 -6.26 0.17
CA ALA A 68 -12.22 -6.82 -0.89
C ALA A 68 -11.46 -8.07 -0.43
N ASN A 69 -11.16 -8.95 -1.39
CA ASN A 69 -10.36 -10.16 -1.15
C ASN A 69 -8.86 -9.84 -1.05
N LEU A 70 -8.44 -8.75 -1.71
CA LEU A 70 -7.08 -8.25 -1.66
C LEU A 70 -7.12 -6.73 -1.55
N ILE A 71 -6.37 -6.18 -0.62
CA ILE A 71 -6.21 -4.73 -0.49
C ILE A 71 -4.73 -4.40 -0.56
N VAL A 72 -4.33 -3.62 -1.56
CA VAL A 72 -2.93 -3.22 -1.75
C VAL A 72 -2.73 -1.75 -1.40
N CYS A 73 -1.56 -1.43 -0.86
CA CYS A 73 -1.16 -0.06 -0.58
C CYS A 73 0.35 0.10 -0.76
N ASN A 74 0.74 1.16 -1.45
CA ASN A 74 2.11 1.65 -1.51
C ASN A 74 2.12 3.10 -1.00
N PRO A 75 2.09 3.32 0.33
CA PRO A 75 2.07 4.66 0.89
C PRO A 75 3.38 5.40 0.63
N PRO A 76 3.44 6.71 0.78
CA PRO A 76 4.72 7.42 0.82
C PRO A 76 5.61 6.87 1.94
N TRP A 77 6.93 6.77 1.68
CA TRP A 77 7.81 6.00 2.57
C TRP A 77 8.49 6.84 3.66
N LEU A 78 8.55 8.16 3.48
CA LEU A 78 9.24 9.05 4.40
C LEU A 78 8.26 9.80 5.30
N PRO A 79 8.34 9.66 6.64
CA PRO A 79 7.45 10.31 7.60
C PRO A 79 7.89 11.76 7.85
N ALA A 80 7.87 12.60 6.79
CA ALA A 80 8.23 13.99 6.85
C ALA A 80 7.16 14.85 6.19
N ARG A 81 7.20 16.16 6.43
CA ARG A 81 6.26 17.10 5.85
C ARG A 81 6.62 17.37 4.40
N ALA A 82 5.67 17.18 3.49
CA ALA A 82 5.80 17.57 2.10
C ALA A 82 5.77 19.11 1.99
N SER A 83 6.72 19.69 1.26
CA SER A 83 6.77 21.15 0.99
C SER A 83 6.14 21.49 -0.35
N SER A 84 5.82 20.51 -1.18
CA SER A 84 5.18 20.70 -2.48
C SER A 84 4.20 19.56 -2.81
N PRO A 85 3.25 19.77 -3.73
CA PRO A 85 2.30 18.72 -4.15
C PRO A 85 2.95 17.46 -4.76
N ILE A 86 4.14 17.57 -5.34
CA ILE A 86 4.88 16.44 -5.91
C ILE A 86 5.51 15.61 -4.77
N GLU A 87 5.89 16.26 -3.69
CA GLU A 87 6.51 15.61 -2.53
C GLU A 87 5.54 14.77 -1.72
N HIS A 88 4.21 15.00 -1.80
CA HIS A 88 3.20 14.14 -1.18
C HIS A 88 3.24 12.68 -1.68
N ALA A 89 3.85 12.41 -2.83
CA ALA A 89 4.08 11.05 -3.30
C ALA A 89 5.23 10.34 -2.55
N VAL A 90 6.05 11.08 -1.80
CA VAL A 90 7.26 10.58 -1.12
C VAL A 90 7.15 10.73 0.40
N TYR A 91 6.44 11.77 0.87
CA TYR A 91 6.36 12.13 2.28
C TYR A 91 4.95 11.89 2.83
N ASP A 92 4.88 11.18 3.95
CA ASP A 92 3.67 10.88 4.73
C ASP A 92 3.86 11.43 6.15
N GLU A 93 3.41 12.65 6.38
CA GLU A 93 3.56 13.32 7.70
C GLU A 93 3.03 12.39 8.80
N ASP A 94 3.86 12.11 9.79
CA ASP A 94 3.58 11.20 10.90
C ASP A 94 3.15 9.78 10.48
N SER A 95 3.53 9.34 9.28
CA SER A 95 3.09 8.05 8.71
C SER A 95 1.57 7.85 8.71
N ARG A 96 0.81 8.94 8.49
CA ARG A 96 -0.65 8.98 8.61
C ARG A 96 -1.33 7.98 7.65
N MET A 97 -0.89 7.92 6.41
CA MET A 97 -1.43 7.00 5.42
C MET A 97 -1.11 5.55 5.77
N LEU A 98 0.15 5.26 6.11
CA LEU A 98 0.58 3.94 6.55
C LEU A 98 -0.23 3.44 7.75
N LEU A 99 -0.30 4.24 8.81
CA LEU A 99 -1.03 3.87 10.03
C LEU A 99 -2.55 3.79 9.79
N GLY A 100 -3.09 4.67 8.95
CA GLY A 100 -4.50 4.64 8.55
C GLY A 100 -4.84 3.37 7.76
N PHE A 101 -3.98 2.98 6.83
CA PHE A 101 -4.12 1.73 6.08
C PHE A 101 -4.14 0.52 7.03
N LEU A 102 -3.17 0.38 7.92
CA LEU A 102 -3.11 -0.75 8.86
C LEU A 102 -4.36 -0.83 9.75
N ARG A 103 -4.79 0.30 10.34
CA ARG A 103 -5.97 0.35 11.22
C ARG A 103 -7.28 0.02 10.51
N GLY A 104 -7.41 0.44 9.24
CA GLY A 104 -8.64 0.21 8.48
C GLY A 104 -8.72 -1.17 7.82
N LEU A 105 -7.61 -1.89 7.71
CA LEU A 105 -7.50 -3.10 6.89
C LEU A 105 -8.51 -4.18 7.31
N THR A 106 -8.60 -4.49 8.61
CA THR A 106 -9.51 -5.54 9.13
C THR A 106 -10.98 -5.28 8.80
N ALA A 107 -11.41 -4.01 8.81
CA ALA A 107 -12.81 -3.63 8.53
C ALA A 107 -13.20 -3.73 7.05
N HIS A 108 -12.21 -3.76 6.15
CA HIS A 108 -12.43 -3.75 4.69
C HIS A 108 -12.01 -5.06 4.00
N LEU A 109 -11.41 -6.01 4.73
CA LEU A 109 -11.09 -7.32 4.18
C LEU A 109 -12.31 -8.25 4.20
N ALA A 110 -12.58 -8.87 3.06
CA ALA A 110 -13.50 -10.01 2.99
C ALA A 110 -12.96 -11.18 3.83
N PRO A 111 -13.82 -12.10 4.28
CA PRO A 111 -13.36 -13.30 4.99
C PRO A 111 -12.29 -14.06 4.22
N GLY A 112 -11.12 -14.26 4.85
CA GLY A 112 -9.96 -14.91 4.20
C GLY A 112 -9.17 -14.01 3.25
N GLY A 113 -9.50 -12.72 3.18
CA GLY A 113 -8.76 -11.74 2.38
C GLY A 113 -7.43 -11.35 2.99
N GLU A 114 -6.58 -10.73 2.19
CA GLU A 114 -5.24 -10.28 2.56
C GLU A 114 -5.04 -8.78 2.27
N GLY A 115 -4.27 -8.12 3.13
CA GLY A 115 -3.69 -6.81 2.87
C GLY A 115 -2.24 -6.93 2.42
N TRP A 116 -1.87 -6.23 1.36
CA TRP A 116 -0.50 -6.20 0.84
C TRP A 116 0.06 -4.78 0.93
N LEU A 117 1.04 -4.61 1.80
CA LEU A 117 1.72 -3.33 2.02
C LEU A 117 3.08 -3.35 1.35
N ILE A 118 3.35 -2.36 0.49
CA ILE A 118 4.66 -2.13 -0.11
C ILE A 118 5.30 -0.96 0.63
N ILE A 119 6.48 -1.17 1.21
CA ILE A 119 7.18 -0.12 1.96
C ILE A 119 8.69 -0.33 1.91
N SER A 120 9.45 0.77 1.88
CA SER A 120 10.91 0.78 1.97
C SER A 120 11.34 1.06 3.41
N ASP A 121 12.48 0.48 3.81
CA ASP A 121 13.17 0.77 5.07
C ASP A 121 14.08 2.00 5.00
N LEU A 122 14.00 2.78 3.92
CA LEU A 122 14.79 4.00 3.76
C LEU A 122 14.62 4.97 4.94
N ALA A 123 13.40 5.07 5.49
CA ALA A 123 13.12 5.94 6.64
C ALA A 123 13.88 5.50 7.90
N GLU A 124 14.05 4.20 8.10
CA GLU A 124 14.86 3.66 9.21
C GLU A 124 16.34 4.01 9.03
N HIS A 125 16.89 3.83 7.83
CA HIS A 125 18.28 4.19 7.51
C HIS A 125 18.57 5.69 7.64
N LEU A 126 17.54 6.53 7.47
CA LEU A 126 17.62 7.97 7.68
C LEU A 126 17.34 8.40 9.12
N GLY A 127 17.02 7.46 10.03
CA GLY A 127 16.67 7.77 11.42
C GLY A 127 15.32 8.48 11.59
N LEU A 128 14.47 8.47 10.56
CA LEU A 128 13.15 9.11 10.54
C LEU A 128 12.03 8.20 11.09
N ARG A 129 12.29 6.91 11.16
CA ARG A 129 11.37 5.90 11.69
C ARG A 129 12.16 4.85 12.48
N SER A 130 11.62 4.42 13.63
CA SER A 130 12.20 3.32 14.40
C SER A 130 12.06 1.99 13.64
N PRO A 131 13.04 1.09 13.65
CA PRO A 131 12.94 -0.23 13.01
C PRO A 131 11.75 -1.06 13.51
N ASP A 132 11.34 -0.90 14.77
CA ASP A 132 10.25 -1.68 15.36
C ASP A 132 8.86 -1.06 15.12
N MET A 133 8.78 0.18 14.62
CA MET A 133 7.51 0.91 14.49
C MET A 133 6.52 0.17 13.62
N LEU A 134 6.95 -0.38 12.48
CA LEU A 134 6.07 -1.09 11.56
C LEU A 134 5.51 -2.37 12.20
N ALA A 135 6.35 -3.15 12.86
CA ALA A 135 5.92 -4.38 13.53
C ALA A 135 4.92 -4.09 14.66
N GLN A 136 5.19 -3.05 15.47
CA GLN A 136 4.29 -2.59 16.52
C GLN A 136 2.95 -2.08 15.96
N ALA A 137 2.98 -1.35 14.85
CA ALA A 137 1.76 -0.85 14.20
C ALA A 137 0.90 -1.97 13.61
N ILE A 138 1.52 -2.99 13.01
CA ILE A 138 0.83 -4.19 12.51
C ILE A 138 0.14 -4.94 13.66
N ASP A 139 0.86 -5.18 14.75
CA ASP A 139 0.32 -5.85 15.93
C ASP A 139 -0.82 -5.06 16.58
N ALA A 140 -0.63 -3.76 16.79
CA ALA A 140 -1.64 -2.86 17.35
C ALA A 140 -2.91 -2.76 16.48
N ALA A 141 -2.80 -3.00 15.17
CA ALA A 141 -3.94 -3.06 14.25
C ALA A 141 -4.67 -4.42 14.26
N GLY A 142 -4.24 -5.38 15.09
CA GLY A 142 -4.82 -6.72 15.15
C GLY A 142 -4.50 -7.57 13.92
N LEU A 143 -3.34 -7.33 13.30
CA LEU A 143 -2.90 -7.99 12.08
C LEU A 143 -1.71 -8.92 12.36
N GLN A 144 -1.64 -10.00 11.60
CA GLN A 144 -0.49 -10.91 11.55
C GLN A 144 0.19 -10.84 10.19
N VAL A 145 1.50 -11.04 10.19
CA VAL A 145 2.30 -11.17 8.97
C VAL A 145 2.21 -12.60 8.47
N LEU A 146 1.65 -12.78 7.26
CA LEU A 146 1.58 -14.07 6.57
C LEU A 146 2.86 -14.39 5.81
N GLY A 147 3.60 -13.35 5.39
CA GLY A 147 4.83 -13.47 4.65
C GLY A 147 5.37 -12.11 4.24
N ARG A 148 6.64 -12.10 3.82
CA ARG A 148 7.35 -10.92 3.35
C ARG A 148 8.20 -11.28 2.14
N ILE A 149 8.25 -10.38 1.14
CA ILE A 149 9.11 -10.49 -0.03
C ILE A 149 9.95 -9.22 -0.10
N ASP A 150 11.26 -9.38 -0.13
CA ASP A 150 12.21 -8.27 -0.15
C ASP A 150 12.83 -8.11 -1.54
N ALA A 151 13.00 -6.86 -1.96
CA ALA A 151 13.69 -6.49 -3.18
C ALA A 151 14.63 -5.31 -2.92
N ARG A 152 15.85 -5.39 -3.44
CA ARG A 152 16.77 -4.25 -3.43
C ARG A 152 16.48 -3.38 -4.64
N PRO A 153 16.37 -2.04 -4.47
CA PRO A 153 16.21 -1.13 -5.59
C PRO A 153 17.41 -1.21 -6.55
N VAL A 154 17.11 -1.35 -7.84
CA VAL A 154 18.14 -1.32 -8.92
C VAL A 154 18.17 0.02 -9.64
N HIS A 155 17.78 1.10 -8.95
CA HIS A 155 17.72 2.43 -9.54
C HIS A 155 19.13 3.02 -9.69
N PRO A 156 19.47 3.73 -10.81
CA PRO A 156 20.78 4.34 -11.01
C PRO A 156 21.27 5.21 -9.85
N LYS A 157 20.37 5.94 -9.19
CA LYS A 157 20.69 6.74 -8.00
C LYS A 157 21.11 5.92 -6.77
N ALA A 158 20.80 4.63 -6.69
CA ALA A 158 21.29 3.78 -5.61
C ALA A 158 22.81 3.54 -5.71
N GLY A 159 23.37 3.61 -6.92
CA GLY A 159 24.82 3.51 -7.18
C GLY A 159 25.54 4.86 -7.28
N ASP A 160 24.85 5.98 -7.18
CA ASP A 160 25.44 7.32 -7.34
C ASP A 160 26.04 7.80 -6.02
N ALA A 161 27.36 7.70 -5.90
CA ALA A 161 28.12 8.13 -4.71
C ALA A 161 28.06 9.66 -4.45
N SER A 162 27.58 10.46 -5.41
CA SER A 162 27.38 11.90 -5.25
C SER A 162 26.01 12.26 -4.66
N ASP A 163 25.07 11.30 -4.57
CA ASP A 163 23.77 11.50 -3.92
C ASP A 163 23.99 11.66 -2.40
N PRO A 164 23.52 12.76 -1.77
CA PRO A 164 23.59 12.93 -0.32
C PRO A 164 22.97 11.79 0.49
N LEU A 165 22.04 11.05 -0.11
CA LEU A 165 21.35 9.89 0.50
C LEU A 165 22.00 8.55 0.10
N HIS A 166 23.13 8.55 -0.59
CA HIS A 166 23.76 7.34 -1.13
C HIS A 166 23.94 6.25 -0.06
N ALA A 167 24.46 6.61 1.12
CA ALA A 167 24.69 5.65 2.20
C ALA A 167 23.40 4.93 2.64
N ALA A 168 22.29 5.67 2.78
CA ALA A 168 20.99 5.10 3.14
C ALA A 168 20.39 4.30 1.98
N ARG A 169 20.45 4.83 0.74
CA ARG A 169 19.91 4.16 -0.46
C ARG A 169 20.65 2.87 -0.81
N SER A 170 21.94 2.77 -0.54
CA SER A 170 22.72 1.55 -0.79
C SER A 170 22.33 0.39 0.13
N LEU A 171 21.75 0.69 1.29
CA LEU A 171 21.24 -0.28 2.26
C LEU A 171 19.74 -0.58 2.08
N GLU A 172 19.03 0.28 1.35
CA GLU A 172 17.59 0.24 1.18
C GLU A 172 17.06 -1.11 0.70
N VAL A 173 16.02 -1.59 1.37
CA VAL A 173 15.23 -2.75 0.98
C VAL A 173 13.77 -2.33 0.86
N THR A 174 13.16 -2.56 -0.30
CA THR A 174 11.71 -2.44 -0.47
C THR A 174 11.08 -3.79 -0.20
N SER A 175 10.08 -3.82 0.66
CA SER A 175 9.40 -5.05 1.08
C SER A 175 7.93 -5.02 0.76
N LEU A 176 7.40 -6.15 0.27
CA LEU A 176 5.98 -6.42 0.21
C LEU A 176 5.62 -7.30 1.41
N TRP A 177 4.79 -6.75 2.30
CA TRP A 177 4.26 -7.44 3.47
C TRP A 177 2.87 -7.98 3.17
N ARG A 178 2.64 -9.28 3.39
CA ARG A 178 1.33 -9.89 3.33
C ARG A 178 0.75 -9.96 4.73
N LEU A 179 -0.41 -9.36 4.92
CA LEU A 179 -1.05 -9.14 6.22
C LEU A 179 -2.46 -9.75 6.22
N ALA A 180 -2.87 -10.28 7.35
CA ALA A 180 -4.25 -10.70 7.57
C ALA A 180 -4.66 -10.40 9.02
N PRO A 181 -5.96 -10.26 9.30
CA PRO A 181 -6.44 -10.19 10.69
C PRO A 181 -6.02 -11.43 11.47
N TYR A 182 -5.76 -11.28 12.77
CA TYR A 182 -5.62 -12.46 13.63
C TYR A 182 -6.85 -13.35 13.51
N LYS A 183 -6.65 -14.66 13.38
CA LYS A 183 -7.77 -15.61 13.44
C LYS A 183 -8.40 -15.50 14.83
N ASN A 184 -9.64 -15.05 14.91
CA ASN A 184 -10.40 -15.11 16.16
C ASN A 184 -10.56 -16.57 16.56
N THR A 185 -9.77 -17.04 17.51
CA THR A 185 -9.88 -18.39 18.13
C THR A 185 -11.12 -18.48 19.06
N ARG A 186 -12.03 -17.47 19.02
CA ARG A 186 -13.26 -17.43 19.84
C ARG A 186 -14.53 -17.74 19.03
N ALA A 187 -14.54 -18.83 18.28
CA ALA A 187 -15.78 -19.41 17.75
C ALA A 187 -15.82 -20.90 18.11
N GLY A 188 -15.98 -21.22 19.39
CA GLY A 188 -16.01 -22.62 19.83
C GLY A 188 -16.14 -22.79 21.33
N LEU A 189 -17.02 -22.02 22.00
CA LEU A 189 -17.52 -22.33 23.34
C LEU A 189 -18.95 -21.78 23.44
N SER A 190 -19.86 -22.44 22.72
CA SER A 190 -21.28 -22.45 23.11
C SER A 190 -21.52 -23.78 23.80
N LEU A 191 -21.70 -23.71 25.11
CA LEU A 191 -22.27 -24.77 25.94
C LEU A 191 -23.74 -24.96 25.58
#